data_af6906274b1df30047e0b2cd3448cd67
#
_entry.id   af6906274b1df30047e0b2cd3448cd67
#
_cell.length_a   1.000
_cell.length_b   1.000
_cell.length_c   1.000
_cell.angle_alpha   90.00
_cell.angle_beta   90.00
_cell.angle_gamma   90.00
#
_symmetry.space_group_name_H-M   'P 1'
#
loop_
_entity.id
_entity.type
_entity.pdbx_description
1 polymer ?
#
loop_
_entity_poly.entity_id
_entity_poly.type
_entity_poly.pdbx_seq_one_letter_code
_entity_poly.pdbx_strand_id
1 'polypeptide(L)'
;MSDEFEVKMVGTEFPAYTKRSANNGRQKKYFTNSTVSLLMANMGKVFLIHEEHNTGGHKLTSNKGNSIRTSCVYYRRQFDELYPECELLTAIRQDVNEKGGTVRLYAKIVRRDNG
;
A
#
# COMPACT_ATOMS: atom_id res chain seq x y z
N MET A 1 -19.20 -3.62 11.76
CA MET A 1 -18.18 -2.92 12.12
C MET A 1 -17.06 -2.92 11.16
N SER A 2 -16.63 -1.89 10.85
CA SER A 2 -15.61 -1.89 9.84
C SER A 2 -14.27 -1.99 10.49
N ASP A 3 -13.40 -2.58 9.79
CA ASP A 3 -12.06 -2.71 10.23
C ASP A 3 -11.29 -1.56 9.74
N GLU A 4 -11.61 -0.41 10.22
CA GLU A 4 -10.92 0.76 9.77
C GLU A 4 -9.52 0.75 10.30
N PHE A 5 -8.58 0.75 9.42
CA PHE A 5 -7.20 0.81 9.79
C PHE A 5 -6.76 2.28 9.84
N GLU A 6 -6.12 2.64 10.91
CA GLU A 6 -5.66 4.01 11.06
C GLU A 6 -4.42 4.25 10.24
N VAL A 7 -4.49 5.19 9.30
CA VAL A 7 -3.36 5.50 8.43
C VAL A 7 -2.33 6.28 9.23
N LYS A 8 -1.08 5.83 9.20
CA LYS A 8 -0.01 6.44 9.99
C LYS A 8 1.13 6.89 9.11
N MET A 9 1.68 8.03 9.43
CA MET A 9 2.85 8.52 8.72
C MET A 9 4.10 7.81 9.25
N VAL A 10 4.95 7.33 8.36
CA VAL A 10 6.16 6.63 8.73
C VAL A 10 7.44 7.30 8.25
N GLY A 11 7.36 8.44 7.59
CA GLY A 11 8.56 9.13 7.14
C GLY A 11 8.46 9.53 5.69
N THR A 12 9.61 9.74 5.06
CA THR A 12 9.64 10.13 3.65
C THR A 12 10.15 9.03 2.74
N GLU A 13 10.66 7.94 3.33
CA GLU A 13 11.17 6.82 2.56
C GLU A 13 10.40 5.57 2.85
N PHE A 14 10.23 4.73 1.84
CA PHE A 14 9.59 3.45 2.06
C PHE A 14 10.51 2.55 2.88
N PRO A 15 9.95 1.73 3.78
CA PRO A 15 10.78 0.77 4.52
C PRO A 15 11.47 -0.20 3.58
N ALA A 16 12.55 -0.81 4.07
CA ALA A 16 13.33 -1.72 3.26
C ALA A 16 12.47 -2.86 2.73
N TYR A 17 12.79 -3.24 1.51
CA TYR A 17 12.08 -4.32 0.87
C TYR A 17 12.55 -5.65 1.44
N THR A 18 11.61 -6.52 1.80
CA THR A 18 11.97 -7.80 2.37
C THR A 18 11.73 -8.95 1.42
N LYS A 19 10.58 -8.99 0.79
CA LYS A 19 10.28 -10.11 -0.04
C LYS A 19 9.21 -9.76 -1.03
N ARG A 20 9.21 -10.45 -2.15
CA ARG A 20 8.17 -10.21 -3.09
C ARG A 20 7.66 -11.53 -3.64
N SER A 21 6.46 -11.54 -4.09
CA SER A 21 5.88 -12.72 -4.67
C SER A 21 4.92 -12.30 -5.76
N ALA A 22 4.48 -13.24 -6.53
CA ALA A 22 3.59 -12.95 -7.62
C ALA A 22 2.39 -13.84 -7.54
N ASN A 23 1.24 -13.25 -7.57
CA ASN A 23 0.04 -14.02 -7.50
C ASN A 23 -1.16 -13.16 -7.80
N ASN A 24 -2.32 -13.73 -7.80
CA ASN A 24 -3.54 -13.02 -8.07
C ASN A 24 -4.42 -12.99 -6.85
N GLY A 25 -5.23 -11.98 -6.75
CA GLY A 25 -6.15 -11.91 -5.66
C GLY A 25 -7.31 -11.03 -6.01
N ARG A 26 -8.26 -10.96 -5.12
CA ARG A 26 -9.37 -10.08 -5.30
C ARG A 26 -8.97 -8.67 -5.09
N GLN A 27 -9.60 -7.77 -5.81
CA GLN A 27 -9.32 -6.37 -5.63
C GLN A 27 -10.02 -5.86 -4.40
N LYS A 28 -9.37 -4.97 -3.69
CA LYS A 28 -9.89 -4.37 -2.51
C LYS A 28 -9.52 -2.91 -2.51
N LYS A 29 -10.40 -2.08 -2.01
CA LYS A 29 -10.13 -0.66 -2.04
C LYS A 29 -9.36 -0.24 -0.79
N TYR A 30 -8.14 0.15 -0.97
CA TYR A 30 -7.30 0.61 0.13
C TYR A 30 -7.17 2.12 0.20
N PHE A 31 -7.48 2.80 -0.91
CA PHE A 31 -7.34 4.25 -0.97
C PHE A 31 -8.72 4.89 -1.00
N THR A 32 -9.13 5.41 0.14
CA THR A 32 -10.38 6.14 0.24
C THR A 32 -10.10 7.60 -0.03
N ASN A 33 -11.17 8.38 -0.17
CA ASN A 33 -11.01 9.81 -0.39
C ASN A 33 -10.29 10.47 0.77
N SER A 34 -10.56 10.05 2.00
CA SER A 34 -9.87 10.62 3.15
C SER A 34 -8.40 10.29 3.13
N THR A 35 -8.06 9.06 2.77
CA THR A 35 -6.66 8.64 2.70
C THR A 35 -5.92 9.46 1.65
N VAL A 36 -6.51 9.61 0.48
CA VAL A 36 -5.88 10.36 -0.59
C VAL A 36 -5.71 11.83 -0.18
N SER A 37 -6.71 12.41 0.48
CA SER A 37 -6.60 13.78 0.94
C SER A 37 -5.45 13.94 1.93
N LEU A 38 -5.29 12.97 2.82
CA LEU A 38 -4.21 13.01 3.80
C LEU A 38 -2.85 12.95 3.10
N LEU A 39 -2.70 12.06 2.13
CA LEU A 39 -1.46 11.94 1.39
C LEU A 39 -1.17 13.20 0.58
N MET A 40 -2.20 13.80 0.00
CA MET A 40 -2.02 15.01 -0.77
C MET A 40 -1.62 16.18 0.10
N ALA A 41 -2.15 16.23 1.31
CA ALA A 41 -1.80 17.30 2.23
C ALA A 41 -0.39 17.12 2.80
N ASN A 42 0.20 15.94 2.64
CA ASN A 42 1.53 15.64 3.17
C ASN A 42 2.40 15.01 2.10
N MET A 43 2.49 15.66 0.97
CA MET A 43 3.25 15.11 -0.15
C MET A 43 4.67 14.78 0.23
N GLY A 44 5.17 13.68 -0.28
CA GLY A 44 6.52 13.22 -0.02
C GLY A 44 6.67 12.41 1.24
N LYS A 45 5.63 12.33 2.05
CA LYS A 45 5.71 11.57 3.29
C LYS A 45 5.06 10.21 3.11
N VAL A 46 5.68 9.19 3.67
CA VAL A 46 5.20 7.82 3.56
C VAL A 46 4.24 7.52 4.69
N PHE A 47 3.10 6.95 4.32
CA PHE A 47 2.08 6.56 5.29
C PHE A 47 1.86 5.06 5.22
N LEU A 48 1.58 4.48 6.37
CA LEU A 48 1.17 3.07 6.44
C LEU A 48 -0.33 3.04 6.17
N ILE A 49 -0.69 2.51 5.02
CA ILE A 49 -2.07 2.53 4.54
C ILE A 49 -2.87 1.35 5.06
N HIS A 50 -2.23 0.20 5.14
CA HIS A 50 -2.93 -1.01 5.52
C HIS A 50 -1.96 -1.99 6.13
N GLU A 51 -2.43 -2.73 7.14
CA GLU A 51 -1.63 -3.76 7.76
C GLU A 51 -2.54 -4.94 8.05
N GLU A 52 -2.07 -6.11 7.74
CA GLU A 52 -2.89 -7.29 7.87
C GLU A 52 -2.05 -8.45 8.38
N HIS A 53 -2.60 -9.22 9.30
CA HIS A 53 -1.91 -10.37 9.87
C HIS A 53 -2.55 -11.64 9.36
N ASN A 54 -1.74 -12.61 8.99
CA ASN A 54 -2.22 -13.88 8.49
C ASN A 54 -1.62 -15.00 9.30
N THR A 55 -2.44 -15.95 9.69
CA THR A 55 -1.96 -17.09 10.46
C THR A 55 -1.55 -18.26 9.57
N GLY A 56 -1.74 -18.13 8.27
CA GLY A 56 -1.42 -19.20 7.34
C GLY A 56 0.03 -19.28 6.91
N GLY A 57 0.88 -18.44 7.50
CA GLY A 57 2.30 -18.50 7.21
C GLY A 57 2.68 -17.80 5.92
N HIS A 58 3.80 -18.23 5.38
CA HIS A 58 4.41 -17.54 4.24
C HIS A 58 3.50 -17.48 3.01
N LYS A 59 2.87 -18.59 2.68
CA LYS A 59 2.09 -18.65 1.45
C LYS A 59 0.90 -17.70 1.51
N LEU A 60 0.20 -17.68 2.61
CA LEU A 60 -0.96 -16.82 2.75
C LEU A 60 -0.54 -15.36 2.76
N THR A 61 0.57 -15.07 3.40
CA THR A 61 1.10 -13.71 3.45
C THR A 61 1.48 -13.24 2.05
N SER A 62 2.10 -14.12 1.27
CA SER A 62 2.48 -13.77 -0.09
C SER A 62 1.25 -13.52 -0.96
N ASN A 63 0.23 -14.34 -0.81
CA ASN A 63 -1.00 -14.16 -1.58
C ASN A 63 -1.66 -12.82 -1.25
N LYS A 64 -1.65 -12.47 0.03
CA LYS A 64 -2.20 -11.18 0.42
C LYS A 64 -1.42 -10.04 -0.18
N GLY A 65 -0.10 -10.16 -0.17
CA GLY A 65 0.73 -9.12 -0.75
C GLY A 65 0.41 -8.89 -2.21
N ASN A 66 0.19 -9.96 -2.95
CA ASN A 66 -0.13 -9.84 -4.36
C ASN A 66 -1.52 -9.28 -4.60
N SER A 67 -2.45 -9.66 -3.75
CA SER A 67 -3.79 -9.12 -3.84
C SER A 67 -3.76 -7.61 -3.65
N ILE A 68 -3.00 -7.15 -2.67
CA ILE A 68 -2.86 -5.72 -2.41
C ILE A 68 -2.18 -5.03 -3.58
N ARG A 69 -1.14 -5.66 -4.13
CA ARG A 69 -0.43 -5.09 -5.27
C ARG A 69 -1.36 -4.89 -6.46
N THR A 70 -2.18 -5.88 -6.76
CA THR A 70 -3.11 -5.79 -7.87
C THR A 70 -4.08 -4.64 -7.68
N SER A 71 -4.61 -4.48 -6.47
CA SER A 71 -5.51 -3.38 -6.18
C SER A 71 -4.82 -2.04 -6.36
N CYS A 72 -3.55 -1.95 -5.96
CA CYS A 72 -2.81 -0.71 -6.10
C CYS A 72 -2.58 -0.35 -7.55
N VAL A 73 -2.28 -1.35 -8.39
CA VAL A 73 -2.06 -1.10 -9.81
C VAL A 73 -3.32 -0.50 -10.44
N TYR A 74 -4.47 -1.08 -10.12
CA TYR A 74 -5.72 -0.55 -10.66
C TYR A 74 -6.00 0.84 -10.17
N TYR A 75 -5.80 1.08 -8.87
CA TYR A 75 -6.08 2.39 -8.34
C TYR A 75 -5.13 3.44 -8.90
N ARG A 76 -3.87 3.08 -9.12
CA ARG A 76 -2.90 4.04 -9.64
C ARG A 76 -3.30 4.54 -11.01
N ARG A 77 -3.91 3.69 -11.82
CA ARG A 77 -4.40 4.14 -13.13
C ARG A 77 -5.47 5.20 -12.98
N GLN A 78 -6.39 4.98 -12.04
CA GLN A 78 -7.43 5.97 -11.79
C GLN A 78 -6.84 7.25 -11.22
N PHE A 79 -5.87 7.09 -10.33
CA PHE A 79 -5.24 8.25 -9.72
C PHE A 79 -4.53 9.11 -10.77
N ASP A 80 -3.84 8.48 -11.70
CA ASP A 80 -3.13 9.21 -12.74
C ASP A 80 -4.09 10.01 -13.61
N GLU A 81 -5.28 9.49 -13.82
CA GLU A 81 -6.27 10.22 -14.60
C GLU A 81 -6.86 11.39 -13.84
N LEU A 82 -7.05 11.21 -12.54
CA LEU A 82 -7.63 12.26 -11.72
C LEU A 82 -6.63 13.33 -11.35
N TYR A 83 -5.38 12.96 -11.17
CA TYR A 83 -4.34 13.87 -10.72
C TYR A 83 -3.09 13.72 -11.56
N PRO A 84 -3.14 14.19 -12.81
CA PRO A 84 -2.01 13.96 -13.72
C PRO A 84 -0.73 14.67 -13.30
N GLU A 85 -0.82 15.64 -12.40
CA GLU A 85 0.36 16.34 -11.92
C GLU A 85 1.05 15.63 -10.78
N CYS A 86 0.44 14.57 -10.27
CA CYS A 86 0.97 13.87 -9.12
C CYS A 86 1.21 12.42 -9.45
N GLU A 87 1.99 11.77 -8.61
CA GLU A 87 2.28 10.36 -8.79
C GLU A 87 2.08 9.65 -7.45
N LEU A 88 1.34 8.57 -7.47
CA LEU A 88 1.12 7.75 -6.29
C LEU A 88 2.12 6.61 -6.30
N LEU A 89 2.95 6.54 -5.28
CA LEU A 89 3.96 5.50 -5.13
C LEU A 89 3.53 4.58 -3.99
N THR A 90 3.65 3.29 -4.22
CA THR A 90 3.26 2.31 -3.22
C THR A 90 4.36 1.29 -3.00
N ALA A 91 4.37 0.68 -1.84
CA ALA A 91 5.32 -0.36 -1.52
C ALA A 91 4.66 -1.34 -0.58
N ILE A 92 4.93 -2.62 -0.79
CA ILE A 92 4.39 -3.68 0.04
C ILE A 92 5.54 -4.38 0.72
N ARG A 93 5.42 -4.58 2.02
CA ARG A 93 6.43 -5.26 2.81
C ARG A 93 5.80 -6.42 3.55
N GLN A 94 6.51 -7.50 3.66
CA GLN A 94 6.02 -8.72 4.28
C GLN A 94 7.02 -9.21 5.31
N ASP A 95 6.51 -9.64 6.45
CA ASP A 95 7.31 -10.28 7.49
C ASP A 95 6.66 -11.61 7.81
N VAL A 96 7.44 -12.67 7.87
CA VAL A 96 6.92 -13.98 8.18
C VAL A 96 7.70 -14.55 9.36
N ASN A 97 6.99 -15.10 10.32
CA ASN A 97 7.61 -15.76 11.46
C ASN A 97 6.85 -17.06 11.75
N GLU A 98 7.19 -17.68 12.84
CA GLU A 98 6.61 -18.98 13.17
C GLU A 98 5.12 -18.93 13.37
N LYS A 99 4.61 -17.78 13.81
CA LYS A 99 3.20 -17.67 14.11
C LYS A 99 2.37 -17.19 12.93
N GLY A 100 3.00 -16.87 11.84
CA GLY A 100 2.29 -16.39 10.66
C GLY A 100 3.04 -15.28 9.99
N GLY A 101 2.32 -14.37 9.38
CA GLY A 101 2.95 -13.29 8.64
C GLY A 101 2.17 -12.00 8.75
N THR A 102 2.84 -10.92 8.41
CA THR A 102 2.23 -9.60 8.38
C THR A 102 2.53 -8.97 7.03
N VAL A 103 1.52 -8.35 6.45
CA VAL A 103 1.66 -7.62 5.19
C VAL A 103 1.34 -6.17 5.46
N ARG A 104 2.21 -5.28 5.00
CA ARG A 104 1.99 -3.85 5.18
C ARG A 104 2.03 -3.15 3.85
N LEU A 105 1.10 -2.23 3.65
CA LEU A 105 1.05 -1.42 2.46
C LEU A 105 1.41 0.01 2.82
N TYR A 106 2.43 0.54 2.17
CA TYR A 106 2.86 1.93 2.37
C TYR A 106 2.61 2.70 1.09
N ALA A 107 2.38 3.98 1.24
CA ALA A 107 2.16 4.82 0.07
C ALA A 107 2.58 6.25 0.34
N LYS A 108 2.92 6.96 -0.71
CA LYS A 108 3.13 8.39 -0.65
C LYS A 108 2.75 8.98 -2.00
N ILE A 109 2.42 10.26 -1.98
CA ILE A 109 2.12 10.98 -3.20
C ILE A 109 3.19 12.04 -3.38
N VAL A 110 3.71 12.14 -4.58
CA VAL A 110 4.71 13.16 -4.89
C VAL A 110 4.25 13.92 -6.10
N ARG A 111 4.80 15.11 -6.29
CA ARG A 111 4.49 15.89 -7.47
C ARG A 111 5.29 15.32 -8.64
N ARG A 112 4.61 15.12 -9.74
CA ARG A 112 5.30 14.58 -10.91
C ARG A 112 6.17 15.67 -11.49
N ASP A 113 7.43 15.33 -11.67
CA ASP A 113 8.37 16.29 -12.18
C ASP A 113 8.37 16.20 -13.68
N ASN A 114 7.94 17.23 -14.32
CA ASN A 114 7.88 17.22 -15.76
C ASN A 114 9.08 17.89 -16.36
N GLY A 115 10.13 17.70 -15.77
CA GLY A 115 11.38 18.27 -16.22
C GLY A 115 11.49 18.55 -17.69
#